data_396056a66adddebd9b7fcbc061139723
#
_entry.id   396056a66adddebd9b7fcbc061139723
#
_cell.length_a   1.000
_cell.length_b   1.000
_cell.length_c   1.000
_cell.angle_alpha   90.00
_cell.angle_beta   90.00
_cell.angle_gamma   90.00
#
_symmetry.space_group_name_H-M   'P 1'
#
loop_
_entity.id
_entity.type
_entity.pdbx_description
1 polymer ?
#
loop_
_entity_poly.entity_id
_entity_poly.type
_entity_poly.pdbx_seq_one_letter_code
_entity_poly.pdbx_strand_id
1 'polypeptide(L)'
;MKLKPLFCALARMIAALFVIFTLFALYVWQFRGESYCPWYPDIDTVYAKGFSKEKFLTIRIGMSKENVSSQLGEPFSKYRPHEHEGLEFWSYSHDGALGHWGDKAWISYVIVFQDDKVVGNCSWLYND
;
A
#
# COMPACT_ATOMS: atom_id res chain seq x y z
N MET A 1 -12.47 -51.04 -31.12
CA MET A 1 -12.70 -50.50 -29.77
C MET A 1 -12.41 -49.00 -29.77
N LYS A 2 -13.44 -48.14 -29.55
CA LYS A 2 -13.33 -46.69 -29.73
C LYS A 2 -12.88 -46.00 -28.41
N LEU A 3 -11.65 -46.29 -27.95
CA LEU A 3 -11.07 -45.69 -26.73
C LEU A 3 -10.55 -44.25 -26.89
N LYS A 4 -10.16 -43.87 -28.13
CA LYS A 4 -9.59 -42.55 -28.42
C LYS A 4 -10.50 -41.36 -28.10
N PRO A 5 -11.83 -41.35 -28.45
CA PRO A 5 -12.68 -40.20 -28.15
C PRO A 5 -12.96 -40.04 -26.66
N LEU A 6 -13.05 -41.14 -25.90
CA LEU A 6 -13.25 -41.10 -24.46
C LEU A 6 -12.02 -40.51 -23.74
N PHE A 7 -10.82 -40.89 -24.16
CA PHE A 7 -9.56 -40.38 -23.64
C PHE A 7 -9.42 -38.85 -23.91
N CYS A 8 -9.76 -38.42 -25.15
CA CYS A 8 -9.75 -37.00 -25.49
C CYS A 8 -10.79 -36.18 -24.66
N ALA A 9 -11.98 -36.76 -24.42
CA ALA A 9 -12.99 -36.11 -23.60
C ALA A 9 -12.53 -35.96 -22.14
N LEU A 10 -11.95 -37.03 -21.58
CA LEU A 10 -11.39 -37.03 -20.23
C LEU A 10 -10.25 -36.00 -20.08
N ALA A 11 -9.33 -35.94 -21.02
CA ALA A 11 -8.23 -34.99 -21.03
C ALA A 11 -8.73 -33.52 -21.05
N ARG A 12 -9.77 -33.23 -21.87
CA ARG A 12 -10.40 -31.90 -21.91
C ARG A 12 -11.07 -31.53 -20.58
N MET A 13 -11.75 -32.48 -19.96
CA MET A 13 -12.37 -32.30 -18.66
C MET A 13 -11.32 -31.96 -17.56
N ILE A 14 -10.22 -32.72 -17.52
CA ILE A 14 -9.13 -32.49 -16.58
C ILE A 14 -8.51 -31.10 -16.80
N ALA A 15 -8.26 -30.72 -18.06
CA ALA A 15 -7.73 -29.40 -18.39
C ALA A 15 -8.69 -28.29 -17.97
N ALA A 16 -9.99 -28.42 -18.19
CA ALA A 16 -10.98 -27.45 -17.76
C ALA A 16 -11.04 -27.31 -16.22
N LEU A 17 -11.01 -28.42 -15.49
CA LEU A 17 -10.96 -28.41 -14.02
C LEU A 17 -9.68 -27.75 -13.50
N PHE A 18 -8.55 -28.00 -14.13
CA PHE A 18 -7.30 -27.35 -13.76
C PHE A 18 -7.35 -25.84 -13.97
N VAL A 19 -7.91 -25.37 -15.08
CA VAL A 19 -8.10 -23.94 -15.34
C VAL A 19 -9.02 -23.31 -14.30
N ILE A 20 -10.15 -23.93 -13.99
CA ILE A 20 -11.10 -23.45 -12.97
C ILE A 20 -10.43 -23.37 -11.60
N PHE A 21 -9.69 -24.41 -11.21
CA PHE A 21 -8.97 -24.44 -9.94
C PHE A 21 -7.91 -23.33 -9.87
N THR A 22 -7.15 -23.13 -10.96
CA THR A 22 -6.13 -22.07 -11.02
C THR A 22 -6.76 -20.68 -10.89
N LEU A 23 -7.86 -20.42 -11.59
CA LEU A 23 -8.61 -19.16 -11.50
C LEU A 23 -9.18 -18.94 -10.08
N PHE A 24 -9.69 -20.00 -9.47
CA PHE A 24 -10.19 -19.94 -8.09
C PHE A 24 -9.04 -19.68 -7.10
N ALA A 25 -7.90 -20.33 -7.25
CA ALA A 25 -6.73 -20.12 -6.41
C ALA A 25 -6.20 -18.69 -6.53
N LEU A 26 -6.13 -18.14 -7.75
CA LEU A 26 -5.76 -16.74 -8.00
C LEU A 26 -6.77 -15.78 -7.38
N TYR A 27 -8.08 -16.07 -7.50
CA TYR A 27 -9.13 -15.29 -6.86
C TYR A 27 -8.97 -15.28 -5.34
N VAL A 28 -8.81 -16.44 -4.71
CA VAL A 28 -8.63 -16.56 -3.26
C VAL A 28 -7.36 -15.83 -2.80
N TRP A 29 -6.25 -15.97 -3.55
CA TRP A 29 -5.01 -15.27 -3.24
C TRP A 29 -5.17 -13.75 -3.32
N GLN A 30 -5.89 -13.26 -4.32
CA GLN A 30 -6.13 -11.83 -4.51
C GLN A 30 -7.04 -11.20 -3.42
N PHE A 31 -7.96 -11.99 -2.85
CA PHE A 31 -8.98 -11.46 -1.93
C PHE A 31 -8.82 -11.88 -0.45
N ARG A 32 -7.90 -12.78 -0.14
CA ARG A 32 -7.69 -13.27 1.24
C ARG A 32 -6.36 -12.89 1.89
N GLY A 33 -5.49 -12.24 1.16
CA GLY A 33 -4.25 -11.69 1.71
C GLY A 33 -4.20 -10.19 1.51
N GLU A 34 -3.42 -9.48 2.30
CA GLU A 34 -3.01 -8.12 1.99
C GLU A 34 -2.30 -8.12 0.65
N SER A 35 -3.04 -7.90 -0.40
CA SER A 35 -2.49 -7.97 -1.74
C SER A 35 -2.22 -6.58 -2.28
N TYR A 36 -1.04 -6.41 -2.85
CA TYR A 36 -0.71 -5.23 -3.62
C TYR A 36 -1.62 -5.16 -4.86
N CYS A 37 -2.30 -4.02 -5.06
CA CYS A 37 -3.08 -3.76 -6.24
C CYS A 37 -2.27 -2.91 -7.23
N PRO A 38 -1.71 -3.50 -8.32
CA PRO A 38 -0.84 -2.75 -9.23
C PRO A 38 -1.55 -1.62 -9.98
N TRP A 39 -2.86 -1.73 -10.16
CA TRP A 39 -3.69 -0.72 -10.86
C TRP A 39 -4.04 0.46 -9.96
N TYR A 40 -4.13 0.24 -8.64
CA TYR A 40 -4.46 1.22 -7.62
C TYR A 40 -3.60 0.96 -6.37
N PRO A 41 -2.30 1.29 -6.38
CA PRO A 41 -1.37 0.94 -5.30
C PRO A 41 -1.68 1.62 -3.97
N ASP A 42 -2.52 2.64 -3.98
CA ASP A 42 -2.96 3.42 -2.83
C ASP A 42 -4.44 3.23 -2.50
N ILE A 43 -5.06 2.13 -2.96
CA ILE A 43 -6.49 1.87 -2.77
C ILE A 43 -6.88 1.83 -1.28
N ASP A 44 -5.99 1.37 -0.41
CA ASP A 44 -6.18 1.29 1.03
C ASP A 44 -5.38 2.35 1.81
N THR A 45 -5.00 3.42 1.13
CA THR A 45 -4.27 4.53 1.76
C THR A 45 -5.21 5.67 2.06
N VAL A 46 -5.37 6.03 3.33
CA VAL A 46 -6.08 7.24 3.75
C VAL A 46 -5.08 8.36 3.93
N TYR A 47 -5.34 9.49 3.30
CA TYR A 47 -4.47 10.66 3.32
C TYR A 47 -4.94 11.72 4.31
N ALA A 48 -3.99 12.40 4.94
CA ALA A 48 -4.25 13.58 5.77
C ALA A 48 -4.91 14.70 4.94
N LYS A 49 -5.76 15.51 5.61
CA LYS A 49 -6.47 16.61 4.95
C LYS A 49 -5.49 17.64 4.38
N GLY A 50 -5.58 17.86 3.07
CA GLY A 50 -4.69 18.81 2.37
C GLY A 50 -3.41 18.17 1.81
N PHE A 51 -3.16 16.90 2.11
CA PHE A 51 -2.03 16.15 1.53
C PHE A 51 -2.20 15.99 0.01
N SER A 52 -1.09 16.05 -0.71
CA SER A 52 -0.99 15.66 -2.10
C SER A 52 0.40 15.08 -2.36
N LYS A 53 0.44 14.01 -3.14
CA LYS A 53 1.69 13.33 -3.52
C LYS A 53 2.65 14.27 -4.25
N GLU A 54 2.12 15.13 -5.13
CA GLU A 54 2.89 16.11 -5.90
C GLU A 54 3.57 17.09 -4.96
N LYS A 55 2.85 17.62 -3.97
CA LYS A 55 3.40 18.51 -2.95
C LYS A 55 4.41 17.81 -2.06
N PHE A 56 4.16 16.54 -1.68
CA PHE A 56 5.11 15.75 -0.90
C PHE A 56 6.46 15.62 -1.61
N LEU A 57 6.46 15.40 -2.91
CA LEU A 57 7.67 15.31 -3.72
C LEU A 57 8.45 16.64 -3.83
N THR A 58 7.82 17.77 -3.51
CA THR A 58 8.50 19.08 -3.49
C THR A 58 9.19 19.39 -2.16
N ILE A 59 8.92 18.61 -1.11
CA ILE A 59 9.57 18.78 0.19
C ILE A 59 11.06 18.51 0.08
N ARG A 60 11.86 19.42 0.62
CA ARG A 60 13.33 19.35 0.58
C ARG A 60 13.92 19.32 1.97
N ILE A 61 15.08 18.68 2.08
CA ILE A 61 15.90 18.72 3.29
C ILE A 61 16.19 20.18 3.66
N GLY A 62 16.10 20.51 4.95
CA GLY A 62 16.28 21.85 5.49
C GLY A 62 15.03 22.73 5.55
N MET A 63 13.91 22.31 4.96
CA MET A 63 12.63 23.04 5.15
C MET A 63 12.19 23.03 6.61
N SER A 64 11.56 24.11 7.08
CA SER A 64 10.99 24.18 8.41
C SER A 64 9.65 23.47 8.51
N LYS A 65 9.24 23.11 9.73
CA LYS A 65 7.92 22.49 10.00
C LYS A 65 6.77 23.36 9.52
N GLU A 66 6.87 24.68 9.67
CA GLU A 66 5.87 25.64 9.23
C GLU A 66 5.70 25.59 7.69
N ASN A 67 6.81 25.52 6.95
CA ASN A 67 6.78 25.42 5.50
C ASN A 67 6.16 24.09 5.05
N VAL A 68 6.44 23.01 5.75
CA VAL A 68 5.85 21.70 5.47
C VAL A 68 4.35 21.71 5.75
N SER A 69 3.92 22.20 6.93
CA SER A 69 2.49 22.32 7.28
C SER A 69 1.74 23.22 6.31
N SER A 70 2.34 24.30 5.84
CA SER A 70 1.69 25.21 4.88
C SER A 70 1.46 24.55 3.51
N GLN A 71 2.30 23.60 3.12
CA GLN A 71 2.20 22.89 1.86
C GLN A 71 1.33 21.63 1.91
N LEU A 72 1.50 20.82 2.97
CA LEU A 72 0.87 19.50 3.08
C LEU A 72 -0.33 19.48 4.04
N GLY A 73 -0.56 20.55 4.80
CA GLY A 73 -1.54 20.56 5.89
C GLY A 73 -1.01 19.86 7.14
N GLU A 74 -1.92 19.60 8.08
CA GLU A 74 -1.58 18.90 9.33
C GLU A 74 -1.45 17.39 9.07
N PRO A 75 -0.40 16.74 9.63
CA PRO A 75 -0.25 15.29 9.53
C PRO A 75 -1.28 14.57 10.41
N PHE A 76 -1.53 13.28 10.14
CA PHE A 76 -2.34 12.43 11.01
C PHE A 76 -1.71 12.23 12.38
N SER A 77 -0.41 12.03 12.40
CA SER A 77 0.31 11.79 13.64
C SER A 77 1.70 12.41 13.62
N LYS A 78 2.16 12.78 14.81
CA LYS A 78 3.50 13.27 15.10
C LYS A 78 4.05 12.40 16.22
N TYR A 79 5.16 11.72 16.01
CA TYR A 79 5.75 10.85 17.03
C TYR A 79 7.28 10.96 17.05
N ARG A 80 7.84 10.67 18.22
CA ARG A 80 9.29 10.67 18.47
C ARG A 80 9.66 9.29 18.97
N PRO A 81 10.28 8.45 18.14
CA PRO A 81 10.72 7.13 18.58
C PRO A 81 11.85 7.24 19.60
N HIS A 82 11.79 6.42 20.64
CA HIS A 82 12.83 6.37 21.69
C HIS A 82 14.20 5.92 21.15
N GLU A 83 14.19 5.13 20.08
CA GLU A 83 15.39 4.59 19.46
C GLU A 83 16.15 5.62 18.61
N HIS A 84 15.52 6.76 18.28
CA HIS A 84 16.04 7.81 17.44
C HIS A 84 15.91 9.16 18.14
N GLU A 85 16.69 9.37 19.20
CA GLU A 85 16.69 10.62 19.95
C GLU A 85 16.91 11.84 19.03
N GLY A 86 16.07 12.86 19.20
CA GLY A 86 16.14 14.10 18.43
C GLY A 86 15.40 14.08 17.09
N LEU A 87 14.90 12.92 16.64
CA LEU A 87 14.06 12.84 15.43
C LEU A 87 12.58 12.93 15.77
N GLU A 88 11.83 13.63 14.92
CA GLU A 88 10.38 13.68 14.95
C GLU A 88 9.81 13.27 13.59
N PHE A 89 8.85 12.36 13.61
CA PHE A 89 8.24 11.78 12.42
C PHE A 89 6.81 12.30 12.28
N TRP A 90 6.49 12.84 11.11
CA TRP A 90 5.14 13.29 10.75
C TRP A 90 4.57 12.38 9.68
N SER A 91 3.51 11.64 10.04
CA SER A 91 2.82 10.73 9.13
C SER A 91 1.64 11.43 8.45
N TYR A 92 1.60 11.37 7.13
CA TYR A 92 0.55 11.97 6.29
C TYR A 92 -0.41 10.94 5.69
N SER A 93 -0.22 9.68 6.01
CA SER A 93 -1.11 8.60 5.57
C SER A 93 -1.21 7.53 6.64
N HIS A 94 -2.27 6.73 6.55
CA HIS A 94 -2.46 5.53 7.35
C HIS A 94 -3.28 4.50 6.59
N ASP A 95 -3.36 3.30 7.12
CA ASP A 95 -4.18 2.21 6.66
C ASP A 95 -5.68 2.57 6.65
N GLY A 96 -6.37 2.24 5.56
CA GLY A 96 -7.77 2.54 5.35
C GLY A 96 -8.75 1.47 5.83
N ALA A 97 -8.29 0.27 6.14
CA ALA A 97 -9.10 -0.88 6.55
C ALA A 97 -10.29 -1.15 5.60
N LEU A 98 -10.04 -1.54 4.37
CA LEU A 98 -11.06 -1.87 3.34
C LEU A 98 -11.86 -3.15 3.68
N GLY A 99 -12.59 -3.16 4.79
CA GLY A 99 -13.23 -4.29 5.45
C GLY A 99 -14.12 -5.24 4.65
N HIS A 100 -14.50 -4.95 3.40
CA HIS A 100 -15.35 -5.83 2.59
C HIS A 100 -14.60 -6.57 1.46
N TRP A 101 -13.43 -6.09 1.07
CA TRP A 101 -12.66 -6.62 -0.06
C TRP A 101 -11.35 -7.27 0.36
N GLY A 102 -11.18 -7.51 1.66
CA GLY A 102 -9.92 -7.92 2.24
C GLY A 102 -9.00 -6.71 2.47
N ASP A 103 -8.04 -6.88 3.34
CA ASP A 103 -7.00 -5.92 3.65
C ASP A 103 -6.06 -5.75 2.46
N LYS A 104 -5.68 -4.53 2.15
CA LYS A 104 -4.80 -4.22 1.02
C LYS A 104 -3.57 -3.49 1.51
N ALA A 105 -2.46 -3.74 0.85
CA ALA A 105 -1.26 -2.97 1.08
C ALA A 105 -1.54 -1.46 0.89
N TRP A 106 -1.01 -0.65 1.79
CA TRP A 106 -1.17 0.79 1.79
C TRP A 106 0.18 1.51 1.71
N ILE A 107 0.20 2.77 1.31
CA ILE A 107 1.43 3.54 1.18
C ILE A 107 1.57 4.51 2.34
N SER A 108 2.64 4.35 3.13
CA SER A 108 3.02 5.29 4.17
C SER A 108 3.80 6.47 3.58
N TYR A 109 3.41 7.69 3.96
CA TYR A 109 4.12 8.92 3.63
C TYR A 109 4.55 9.61 4.91
N VAL A 110 5.86 9.70 5.12
CA VAL A 110 6.45 10.24 6.36
C VAL A 110 7.51 11.29 6.06
N ILE A 111 7.48 12.38 6.84
CA ILE A 111 8.55 13.39 6.85
C ILE A 111 9.25 13.30 8.21
N VAL A 112 10.58 13.31 8.16
CA VAL A 112 11.44 13.22 9.34
C VAL A 112 12.07 14.58 9.58
N PHE A 113 11.97 15.04 10.81
CA PHE A 113 12.52 16.30 11.29
C PHE A 113 13.60 16.07 12.34
N GLN A 114 14.62 16.92 12.31
CA GLN A 114 15.59 17.11 13.38
C GLN A 114 15.79 18.61 13.56
N ASP A 115 15.75 19.09 14.82
CA ASP A 115 15.89 20.52 15.16
C ASP A 115 14.96 21.42 14.31
N ASP A 116 13.69 21.01 14.19
CA ASP A 116 12.62 21.67 13.41
C ASP A 116 12.87 21.80 11.90
N LYS A 117 13.86 21.07 11.37
CA LYS A 117 14.20 21.01 9.95
C LYS A 117 13.98 19.61 9.37
N VAL A 118 13.51 19.55 8.13
CA VAL A 118 13.41 18.30 7.39
C VAL A 118 14.80 17.71 7.19
N VAL A 119 14.99 16.47 7.62
CA VAL A 119 16.20 15.67 7.36
C VAL A 119 15.93 14.51 6.43
N GLY A 120 14.65 14.16 6.21
CA GLY A 120 14.26 13.14 5.25
C GLY A 120 12.77 13.16 4.96
N ASN A 121 12.41 12.64 3.79
CA ASN A 121 11.06 12.28 3.42
C ASN A 121 11.10 10.89 2.78
N CYS A 122 10.18 10.03 3.16
CA CYS A 122 10.15 8.67 2.68
C CYS A 122 8.70 8.19 2.49
N SER A 123 8.53 7.32 1.51
CA SER A 123 7.31 6.57 1.31
C SER A 123 7.65 5.10 1.11
N TRP A 124 6.89 4.22 1.72
CA TRP A 124 7.04 2.77 1.57
C TRP A 124 5.68 2.08 1.61
N LEU A 125 5.64 0.92 1.00
CA LEU A 125 4.47 0.05 1.01
C LEU A 125 4.47 -0.76 2.30
N TYR A 126 3.36 -0.74 3.02
CA TYR A 126 3.10 -1.61 4.16
C TYR A 126 2.14 -2.74 3.78
N ASN A 127 2.43 -3.92 4.33
CA ASN A 127 1.54 -5.07 4.41
C ASN A 127 1.53 -5.47 5.89
N ASP A 128 0.41 -5.39 6.54
CA ASP A 128 0.25 -5.69 7.97
C ASP A 128 0.01 -7.19 8.19
#